data_d8cc4d082bc5e529ed37c7e1f643aebd
#
_entry.id   d8cc4d082bc5e529ed37c7e1f643aebd
#
_cell.length_a   1.000
_cell.length_b   1.000
_cell.length_c   1.000
_cell.angle_alpha   90.00
_cell.angle_beta   90.00
_cell.angle_gamma   90.00
#
_symmetry.space_group_name_H-M   'P 1'
#
loop_
_entity.id
_entity.type
_entity.pdbx_description
1 polymer ?
#
loop_
_entity_poly.entity_id
_entity_poly.type
_entity_poly.pdbx_seq_one_letter_code
_entity_poly.pdbx_strand_id
1 'polypeptide(L)'
;MGKNGVIGFVTNAGFLDAKATDGLRRCLADEFSTIYVFHLRGLRGQKTAGERARQEGGQIFGAASGTAICIVILVRNPNVEQHGRIYFHDIGDYLSREDKLEKISGFGSIAGIADAQGWQVIHPDEHGDWLRQRDSAFSEFMSMGGKKSDAATMFTNFSLGVVTNRDAWCYGAGKSKVSANMARMIVFYNSEVKRFSKAYPDLTRGSARRRWRALSSPTPRTSAGPVL
;
A
#
# COMPACT_ATOMS: atom_id res chain seq x y z
N MET A 1 -4.28 -21.70 -10.84
CA MET A 1 -2.95 -21.64 -11.44
C MET A 1 -2.36 -23.04 -11.53
N GLY A 2 -1.67 -23.43 -12.63
CA GLY A 2 -1.01 -24.73 -12.74
C GLY A 2 0.16 -24.88 -11.75
N LYS A 3 0.75 -26.11 -11.70
CA LYS A 3 1.92 -26.37 -10.84
C LYS A 3 3.14 -25.54 -11.22
N ASN A 4 3.24 -25.06 -12.47
CA ASN A 4 4.31 -24.21 -13.00
C ASN A 4 3.71 -23.06 -13.81
N GLY A 5 4.42 -21.96 -13.91
CA GLY A 5 4.01 -20.79 -14.68
C GLY A 5 4.77 -19.52 -14.31
N VAL A 6 4.51 -18.50 -15.12
CA VAL A 6 5.05 -17.14 -14.92
C VAL A 6 3.89 -16.15 -14.86
N ILE A 7 3.95 -15.23 -13.91
CA ILE A 7 3.03 -14.09 -13.81
C ILE A 7 3.87 -12.83 -13.91
N GLY A 8 3.50 -11.93 -14.83
CA GLY A 8 4.09 -10.59 -14.93
C GLY A 8 3.00 -9.54 -14.74
N PHE A 9 3.28 -8.53 -13.93
CA PHE A 9 2.35 -7.42 -13.71
C PHE A 9 3.08 -6.14 -13.25
N VAL A 10 2.39 -5.03 -13.40
CA VAL A 10 2.82 -3.72 -12.89
C VAL A 10 1.96 -3.38 -11.69
N THR A 11 2.58 -2.96 -10.60
CA THR A 11 1.87 -2.66 -9.37
C THR A 11 2.52 -1.54 -8.55
N ASN A 12 1.83 -1.13 -7.50
CA ASN A 12 2.37 -0.23 -6.49
C ASN A 12 3.52 -0.90 -5.73
N ALA A 13 4.66 -0.21 -5.67
CA ALA A 13 5.87 -0.69 -5.02
C ALA A 13 5.81 -0.69 -3.47
N GLY A 14 4.76 -0.13 -2.87
CA GLY A 14 4.64 -0.02 -1.41
C GLY A 14 4.69 -1.34 -0.65
N PHE A 15 4.37 -2.48 -1.30
CA PHE A 15 4.47 -3.78 -0.64
C PHE A 15 5.93 -4.21 -0.38
N LEU A 16 6.90 -3.62 -1.08
CA LEU A 16 8.31 -3.99 -0.97
C LEU A 16 8.92 -3.59 0.38
N ASP A 17 8.45 -2.49 0.97
CA ASP A 17 9.03 -1.89 2.17
C ASP A 17 8.05 -1.61 3.31
N ALA A 18 6.74 -1.77 3.10
CA ALA A 18 5.76 -1.54 4.15
C ALA A 18 5.76 -2.67 5.18
N LYS A 19 5.83 -2.32 6.47
CA LYS A 19 5.81 -3.30 7.58
C LYS A 19 4.54 -4.16 7.60
N ALA A 20 3.40 -3.61 7.18
CA ALA A 20 2.11 -4.30 7.17
C ALA A 20 1.98 -5.37 6.06
N THR A 21 2.95 -5.49 5.18
CA THR A 21 2.94 -6.42 4.04
C THR A 21 3.97 -7.53 4.17
N ASP A 22 4.54 -7.73 5.35
CA ASP A 22 5.49 -8.81 5.64
C ASP A 22 4.87 -10.20 5.36
N GLY A 23 3.62 -10.42 5.76
CA GLY A 23 2.88 -11.65 5.44
C GLY A 23 2.76 -11.91 3.93
N LEU A 24 2.47 -10.87 3.13
CA LEU A 24 2.43 -11.00 1.67
C LEU A 24 3.80 -11.38 1.10
N ARG A 25 4.87 -10.70 1.53
CA ARG A 25 6.23 -11.00 1.07
C ARG A 25 6.65 -12.43 1.40
N ARG A 26 6.31 -12.94 2.59
CA ARG A 26 6.55 -14.33 2.97
C ARG A 26 5.79 -15.30 2.07
N CYS A 27 4.48 -15.10 1.88
CA CYS A 27 3.69 -15.94 0.98
C CYS A 27 4.26 -15.97 -0.45
N LEU A 28 4.70 -14.82 -0.97
CA LEU A 28 5.32 -14.77 -2.30
C LEU A 28 6.64 -15.56 -2.35
N ALA A 29 7.49 -15.42 -1.33
CA ALA A 29 8.76 -16.15 -1.26
C ALA A 29 8.55 -17.66 -1.10
N ASP A 30 7.53 -18.08 -0.37
CA ASP A 30 7.19 -19.51 -0.18
C ASP A 30 6.60 -20.14 -1.45
N GLU A 31 5.73 -19.38 -2.15
CA GLU A 31 5.01 -19.92 -3.31
C GLU A 31 5.84 -19.93 -4.59
N PHE A 32 6.68 -18.92 -4.81
CA PHE A 32 7.42 -18.75 -6.07
C PHE A 32 8.90 -19.11 -5.92
N SER A 33 9.41 -19.84 -6.89
CA SER A 33 10.83 -20.22 -6.92
C SER A 33 11.73 -19.02 -7.16
N THR A 34 11.28 -18.08 -8.00
CA THR A 34 12.04 -16.89 -8.34
C THR A 34 11.10 -15.68 -8.49
N ILE A 35 11.53 -14.55 -7.96
CA ILE A 35 10.82 -13.27 -7.98
C ILE A 35 11.76 -12.22 -8.55
N TYR A 36 11.35 -11.55 -9.61
CA TYR A 36 12.06 -10.40 -10.17
C TYR A 36 11.25 -9.14 -9.89
N VAL A 37 11.89 -8.15 -9.33
CA VAL A 37 11.29 -6.84 -9.02
C VAL A 37 12.11 -5.75 -9.68
N PHE A 38 11.52 -5.06 -10.64
CA PHE A 38 12.09 -3.87 -11.24
C PHE A 38 11.39 -2.64 -10.68
N HIS A 39 12.05 -1.93 -9.77
CA HIS A 39 11.53 -0.76 -9.09
C HIS A 39 11.71 0.49 -9.94
N LEU A 40 10.61 1.10 -10.35
CA LEU A 40 10.58 2.25 -11.26
C LEU A 40 10.50 3.59 -10.54
N ARG A 41 10.46 3.58 -9.19
CA ARG A 41 10.33 4.79 -8.36
C ARG A 41 9.09 5.63 -8.70
N GLY A 42 9.16 6.95 -8.57
CA GLY A 42 8.08 7.87 -8.91
C GLY A 42 7.16 8.19 -7.73
N LEU A 43 7.60 7.94 -6.48
CA LEU A 43 6.83 8.30 -5.28
C LEU A 43 6.67 9.82 -5.19
N ARG A 44 5.41 10.27 -5.09
CA ARG A 44 5.05 11.69 -4.90
C ARG A 44 4.09 11.84 -3.73
N GLY A 45 4.10 12.98 -3.08
CA GLY A 45 3.18 13.31 -1.99
C GLY A 45 3.82 14.14 -0.90
N GLN A 46 3.07 14.46 0.14
CA GLN A 46 3.54 15.30 1.27
C GLN A 46 4.79 14.73 1.98
N LYS A 47 4.99 13.42 1.95
CA LYS A 47 6.14 12.75 2.56
C LYS A 47 7.37 12.72 1.67
N THR A 48 7.25 13.17 0.42
CA THR A 48 8.32 13.14 -0.59
C THR A 48 8.51 14.55 -1.12
N ALA A 49 9.14 15.41 -0.33
CA ALA A 49 9.43 16.79 -0.69
C ALA A 49 10.95 17.01 -0.88
N GLY A 50 11.31 18.10 -1.54
CA GLY A 50 12.70 18.53 -1.73
C GLY A 50 13.53 17.53 -2.53
N GLU A 51 14.72 17.21 -2.05
CA GLU A 51 15.69 16.34 -2.70
C GLU A 51 15.17 14.93 -2.96
N ARG A 52 14.46 14.35 -2.00
CA ARG A 52 13.88 13.01 -2.15
C ARG A 52 12.87 12.93 -3.30
N ALA A 53 12.09 14.00 -3.52
CA ALA A 53 11.17 14.05 -4.66
C ALA A 53 11.89 14.12 -6.00
N ARG A 54 13.06 14.76 -6.05
CA ARG A 54 13.91 14.81 -7.26
C ARG A 54 14.53 13.44 -7.56
N GLN A 55 15.03 12.75 -6.53
CA GLN A 55 15.58 11.41 -6.65
C GLN A 55 14.55 10.41 -7.19
N GLU A 56 13.31 10.50 -6.76
CA GLU A 56 12.23 9.64 -7.24
C GLU A 56 11.92 9.84 -8.74
N GLY A 57 12.18 11.03 -9.26
CA GLY A 57 12.06 11.35 -10.68
C GLY A 57 10.63 11.36 -11.22
N GLY A 58 10.50 11.22 -12.53
CA GLY A 58 9.21 11.21 -13.23
C GLY A 58 8.36 9.96 -12.95
N GLN A 59 7.04 10.13 -12.98
CA GLN A 59 6.10 8.99 -12.95
C GLN A 59 5.84 8.44 -14.34
N ILE A 60 5.83 7.11 -14.50
CA ILE A 60 5.63 6.47 -15.80
C ILE A 60 4.15 6.51 -16.23
N PHE A 61 3.22 6.31 -15.31
CA PHE A 61 1.78 6.17 -15.58
C PHE A 61 0.95 7.42 -15.25
N GLY A 62 1.50 8.61 -15.50
CA GLY A 62 0.78 9.87 -15.35
C GLY A 62 0.67 10.38 -13.91
N ALA A 63 0.26 11.65 -13.79
CA ALA A 63 0.30 12.41 -12.53
C ALA A 63 -0.76 12.02 -11.49
N ALA A 64 -1.70 11.14 -11.82
CA ALA A 64 -2.81 10.78 -10.94
C ALA A 64 -2.39 9.80 -9.81
N SER A 65 -1.28 9.07 -9.97
CA SER A 65 -0.78 8.16 -8.95
C SER A 65 0.38 8.79 -8.19
N GLY A 66 0.21 9.02 -6.89
CA GLY A 66 1.30 9.48 -6.00
C GLY A 66 2.22 8.37 -5.50
N THR A 67 2.11 7.14 -6.01
CA THR A 67 2.82 5.97 -5.50
C THR A 67 3.96 5.55 -6.40
N ALA A 68 5.05 5.05 -5.81
CA ALA A 68 6.10 4.37 -6.56
C ALA A 68 5.54 3.09 -7.21
N ILE A 69 6.09 2.75 -8.37
CA ILE A 69 5.62 1.63 -9.19
C ILE A 69 6.76 0.63 -9.39
N CYS A 70 6.42 -0.64 -9.49
CA CYS A 70 7.35 -1.70 -9.88
C CYS A 70 6.72 -2.65 -10.90
N ILE A 71 7.57 -3.23 -11.73
CA ILE A 71 7.27 -4.40 -12.56
C ILE A 71 7.67 -5.62 -11.73
N VAL A 72 6.77 -6.59 -11.59
CA VAL A 72 7.03 -7.82 -10.85
C VAL A 72 6.82 -9.00 -11.77
N ILE A 73 7.78 -9.92 -11.78
CA ILE A 73 7.66 -11.19 -12.47
C ILE A 73 7.88 -12.32 -11.45
N LEU A 74 6.86 -13.14 -11.30
CA LEU A 74 6.82 -14.28 -10.39
C LEU A 74 6.93 -15.56 -11.20
N VAL A 75 7.93 -16.38 -10.88
CA VAL A 75 8.16 -17.66 -11.53
C VAL A 75 7.87 -18.78 -10.54
N ARG A 76 6.93 -19.65 -10.89
CA ARG A 76 6.64 -20.85 -10.13
C ARG A 76 7.18 -22.06 -10.87
N ASN A 77 8.20 -22.69 -10.31
CA ASN A 77 8.80 -23.92 -10.83
C ASN A 77 8.89 -24.96 -9.71
N PRO A 78 8.04 -26.00 -9.73
CA PRO A 78 8.01 -27.02 -8.67
C PRO A 78 9.23 -27.97 -8.70
N ASN A 79 10.02 -27.95 -9.75
CA ASN A 79 11.18 -28.80 -9.91
C ASN A 79 12.49 -28.20 -9.32
N VAL A 80 12.39 -27.03 -8.70
CA VAL A 80 13.54 -26.35 -8.05
C VAL A 80 13.38 -26.54 -6.55
N GLU A 81 14.43 -27.03 -5.90
CA GLU A 81 14.44 -27.22 -4.44
C GLU A 81 14.37 -25.90 -3.66
N GLN A 82 15.01 -24.85 -4.20
CA GLN A 82 15.06 -23.56 -3.53
C GLN A 82 13.98 -22.60 -4.05
N HIS A 83 13.09 -22.19 -3.17
CA HIS A 83 12.10 -21.12 -3.40
C HIS A 83 12.59 -19.77 -2.83
N GLY A 84 11.89 -18.69 -3.21
CA GLY A 84 12.13 -17.38 -2.64
C GLY A 84 13.42 -16.69 -3.08
N ARG A 85 13.95 -17.01 -4.26
CA ARG A 85 15.05 -16.22 -4.84
C ARG A 85 14.51 -14.88 -5.33
N ILE A 86 14.95 -13.78 -4.72
CA ILE A 86 14.45 -12.45 -5.02
C ILE A 86 15.55 -11.63 -5.69
N TYR A 87 15.27 -11.19 -6.91
CA TYR A 87 16.13 -10.32 -7.70
C TYR A 87 15.49 -8.94 -7.78
N PHE A 88 16.22 -7.93 -7.35
CA PHE A 88 15.76 -6.54 -7.31
C PHE A 88 16.62 -5.67 -8.22
N HIS A 89 15.99 -4.82 -9.01
CA HIS A 89 16.65 -3.77 -9.75
C HIS A 89 15.97 -2.44 -9.48
N ASP A 90 16.75 -1.44 -9.10
CA ASP A 90 16.30 -0.06 -8.97
C ASP A 90 16.67 0.72 -10.22
N ILE A 91 15.72 1.44 -10.80
CA ILE A 91 15.94 2.16 -12.08
C ILE A 91 16.96 3.30 -11.96
N GLY A 92 17.14 3.84 -10.75
CA GLY A 92 18.10 4.91 -10.46
C GLY A 92 17.47 6.26 -10.13
N ASP A 93 18.33 7.19 -9.68
CA ASP A 93 17.97 8.54 -9.23
C ASP A 93 17.78 9.50 -10.38
N TYR A 94 16.98 10.56 -10.16
CA TYR A 94 16.83 11.76 -10.98
C TYR A 94 16.33 11.55 -12.41
N LEU A 95 15.81 10.38 -12.75
CA LEU A 95 15.39 10.08 -14.11
C LEU A 95 14.04 10.72 -14.44
N SER A 96 13.94 11.34 -15.61
CA SER A 96 12.65 11.74 -16.16
C SER A 96 11.80 10.52 -16.52
N ARG A 97 10.55 10.75 -16.89
CA ARG A 97 9.69 9.67 -17.39
C ARG A 97 10.26 9.04 -18.65
N GLU A 98 10.76 9.86 -19.53
CA GLU A 98 11.35 9.50 -20.82
C GLU A 98 12.62 8.66 -20.64
N ASP A 99 13.54 9.08 -19.75
CA ASP A 99 14.76 8.34 -19.43
C ASP A 99 14.45 6.95 -18.85
N LYS A 100 13.42 6.87 -18.00
CA LYS A 100 12.98 5.58 -17.44
C LYS A 100 12.45 4.64 -18.52
N LEU A 101 11.65 5.14 -19.45
CA LEU A 101 11.12 4.35 -20.57
C LEU A 101 12.23 3.90 -21.52
N GLU A 102 13.20 4.75 -21.79
CA GLU A 102 14.39 4.43 -22.59
C GLU A 102 15.20 3.31 -21.92
N LYS A 103 15.47 3.43 -20.61
CA LYS A 103 16.17 2.40 -19.85
C LYS A 103 15.44 1.05 -19.86
N ILE A 104 14.12 1.04 -19.65
CA ILE A 104 13.31 -0.18 -19.70
C ILE A 104 13.40 -0.81 -21.10
N SER A 105 13.28 0.01 -22.14
CA SER A 105 13.40 -0.43 -23.54
C SER A 105 14.79 -0.96 -23.85
N GLY A 106 15.83 -0.31 -23.34
CA GLY A 106 17.23 -0.72 -23.51
C GLY A 106 17.55 -2.09 -22.91
N PHE A 107 16.99 -2.42 -21.74
CA PHE A 107 17.14 -3.75 -21.17
C PHE A 107 16.35 -4.82 -21.96
N GLY A 108 15.21 -4.49 -22.50
CA GLY A 108 14.36 -5.35 -23.31
C GLY A 108 13.81 -6.59 -22.60
N SER A 109 14.54 -7.16 -21.63
CA SER A 109 14.17 -8.38 -20.92
C SER A 109 14.86 -8.52 -19.56
N ILE A 110 14.45 -9.53 -18.79
CA ILE A 110 15.15 -9.95 -17.55
C ILE A 110 16.62 -10.29 -17.83
N ALA A 111 16.89 -10.92 -18.97
CA ALA A 111 18.25 -11.29 -19.38
C ALA A 111 19.10 -10.05 -19.65
N GLY A 112 18.55 -9.03 -20.32
CA GLY A 112 19.28 -7.77 -20.55
C GLY A 112 19.66 -7.04 -19.26
N ILE A 113 18.83 -7.13 -18.22
CA ILE A 113 19.21 -6.61 -16.89
C ILE A 113 20.31 -7.48 -16.27
N ALA A 114 20.27 -8.79 -16.46
CA ALA A 114 21.30 -9.71 -15.97
C ALA A 114 22.64 -9.49 -16.68
N ASP A 115 22.63 -9.33 -17.99
CA ASP A 115 23.83 -9.05 -18.80
C ASP A 115 24.49 -7.72 -18.38
N ALA A 116 23.69 -6.74 -17.98
CA ALA A 116 24.16 -5.48 -17.42
C ALA A 116 24.56 -5.57 -15.93
N GLN A 117 24.56 -6.77 -15.35
CA GLN A 117 24.81 -7.01 -13.91
C GLN A 117 23.91 -6.15 -12.98
N GLY A 118 22.72 -5.84 -13.47
CA GLY A 118 21.81 -4.91 -12.79
C GLY A 118 20.98 -5.53 -11.65
N TRP A 119 20.97 -6.86 -11.51
CA TRP A 119 20.23 -7.53 -10.45
C TRP A 119 20.97 -7.57 -9.13
N GLN A 120 20.32 -7.09 -8.08
CA GLN A 120 20.71 -7.28 -6.69
C GLN A 120 19.91 -8.44 -6.10
N VAL A 121 20.59 -9.40 -5.48
CA VAL A 121 19.92 -10.48 -4.75
C VAL A 121 19.48 -9.96 -3.39
N ILE A 122 18.22 -10.15 -3.05
CA ILE A 122 17.67 -9.80 -1.75
C ILE A 122 17.59 -11.05 -0.88
N HIS A 123 18.07 -10.93 0.34
CA HIS A 123 17.89 -11.89 1.41
C HIS A 123 16.96 -11.30 2.45
N PRO A 124 15.69 -11.79 2.55
CA PRO A 124 14.76 -11.33 3.57
C PRO A 124 15.31 -11.56 4.97
N ASP A 125 15.01 -10.66 5.91
CA ASP A 125 15.33 -10.85 7.32
C ASP A 125 14.33 -11.81 8.01
N GLU A 126 14.50 -12.03 9.31
CA GLU A 126 13.62 -12.87 10.13
C GLU A 126 12.15 -12.40 10.14
N HIS A 127 11.92 -11.11 9.85
CA HIS A 127 10.59 -10.51 9.75
C HIS A 127 9.99 -10.63 8.34
N GLY A 128 10.76 -11.11 7.35
CA GLY A 128 10.37 -11.15 5.95
C GLY A 128 10.45 -9.79 5.27
N ASP A 129 11.25 -8.87 5.78
CA ASP A 129 11.48 -7.57 5.18
C ASP A 129 12.53 -7.67 4.07
N TRP A 130 12.23 -7.06 2.90
CA TRP A 130 13.08 -7.18 1.71
C TRP A 130 14.06 -6.01 1.58
N LEU A 131 13.58 -4.77 1.63
CA LEU A 131 14.39 -3.58 1.35
C LEU A 131 14.76 -2.80 2.61
N ARG A 132 13.79 -2.58 3.50
CA ARG A 132 13.94 -1.82 4.74
C ARG A 132 13.86 -2.76 5.91
N GLN A 133 14.94 -3.49 6.11
CA GLN A 133 15.06 -4.38 7.24
C GLN A 133 14.97 -3.61 8.56
N ARG A 134 14.39 -4.24 9.56
CA ARG A 134 14.18 -3.63 10.87
C ARG A 134 15.51 -3.58 11.60
N ASP A 135 15.73 -2.47 12.30
CA ASP A 135 16.84 -2.35 13.23
C ASP A 135 16.40 -2.91 14.58
N SER A 136 17.07 -3.96 15.05
CA SER A 136 16.79 -4.60 16.34
C SER A 136 17.06 -3.67 17.52
N ALA A 137 17.98 -2.70 17.38
CA ALA A 137 18.26 -1.70 18.40
C ALA A 137 17.02 -0.85 18.75
N PHE A 138 16.02 -0.80 17.86
CA PHE A 138 14.75 -0.12 18.16
C PHE A 138 14.03 -0.69 19.40
N SER A 139 14.21 -1.97 19.70
CA SER A 139 13.62 -2.62 20.88
C SER A 139 14.24 -2.18 22.20
N GLU A 140 15.42 -1.59 22.18
CA GLU A 140 16.14 -1.07 23.35
C GLU A 140 15.60 0.30 23.79
N PHE A 141 14.89 1.01 22.91
CA PHE A 141 14.32 2.31 23.23
C PHE A 141 13.03 2.18 24.02
N MET A 142 12.89 3.05 25.02
CA MET A 142 11.63 3.19 25.76
C MET A 142 10.50 3.61 24.80
N SER A 143 9.39 2.89 24.82
CA SER A 143 8.22 3.24 24.02
C SER A 143 7.67 4.62 24.42
N MET A 144 7.29 5.45 23.45
CA MET A 144 6.66 6.73 23.74
C MET A 144 5.29 6.56 24.43
N GLY A 145 4.55 5.50 24.11
CA GLY A 145 3.27 5.20 24.72
C GLY A 145 2.74 3.83 24.33
N GLY A 146 1.97 3.20 25.21
CA GLY A 146 1.36 1.90 24.96
C GLY A 146 0.00 1.80 25.63
N LYS A 147 -1.05 1.48 24.88
CA LYS A 147 -2.41 1.29 25.42
C LYS A 147 -2.65 -0.09 25.98
N LYS A 148 -1.76 -1.06 25.77
CA LYS A 148 -1.99 -2.48 26.02
C LYS A 148 -0.82 -3.20 26.67
N SER A 149 0.24 -2.52 27.04
CA SER A 149 1.41 -3.15 27.69
C SER A 149 1.65 -2.54 29.07
N ASP A 150 1.97 -3.37 30.04
CA ASP A 150 2.43 -2.96 31.37
C ASP A 150 3.88 -2.47 31.36
N ALA A 151 4.50 -2.40 30.18
CA ALA A 151 5.87 -1.90 30.03
C ALA A 151 5.93 -0.39 30.32
N ALA A 152 7.03 0.04 30.94
CA ALA A 152 7.28 1.45 31.17
C ALA A 152 7.27 2.23 29.84
N THR A 153 6.51 3.32 29.80
CA THR A 153 6.40 4.20 28.63
C THR A 153 6.70 5.62 29.02
N MET A 154 7.18 6.43 28.06
CA MET A 154 7.51 7.84 28.30
C MET A 154 6.25 8.65 28.65
N PHE A 155 5.13 8.36 27.98
CA PHE A 155 3.86 9.02 28.22
C PHE A 155 2.80 8.00 28.63
N THR A 156 2.18 8.22 29.78
CA THR A 156 1.05 7.42 30.28
C THR A 156 -0.28 7.85 29.63
N ASN A 157 -0.37 9.11 29.24
CA ASN A 157 -1.53 9.69 28.58
C ASN A 157 -1.14 10.27 27.22
N PHE A 158 -1.77 9.78 26.17
CA PHE A 158 -1.59 10.30 24.81
C PHE A 158 -2.83 10.04 23.97
N SER A 159 -3.02 10.88 22.95
CA SER A 159 -4.07 10.69 21.96
C SER A 159 -3.59 11.13 20.58
N LEU A 160 -4.26 10.67 19.54
CA LEU A 160 -4.03 11.13 18.16
C LEU A 160 -4.57 12.55 17.91
N GLY A 161 -5.11 13.18 18.94
CA GLY A 161 -5.85 14.43 18.83
C GLY A 161 -7.27 14.21 18.27
N VAL A 162 -7.84 15.24 17.69
CA VAL A 162 -9.18 15.18 17.11
C VAL A 162 -9.10 14.57 15.72
N VAL A 163 -9.63 13.36 15.57
CA VAL A 163 -9.72 12.64 14.27
C VAL A 163 -11.18 12.63 13.84
N THR A 164 -11.55 13.50 12.92
CA THR A 164 -12.93 13.65 12.46
C THR A 164 -13.30 12.67 11.35
N ASN A 165 -12.36 12.29 10.51
CA ASN A 165 -12.57 11.60 9.22
C ASN A 165 -13.59 12.33 8.32
N ARG A 166 -13.86 13.62 8.62
CA ARG A 166 -14.80 14.49 7.95
C ARG A 166 -14.27 15.92 7.89
N ASP A 167 -12.98 16.08 7.66
CA ASP A 167 -12.27 17.36 7.80
C ASP A 167 -12.89 18.47 6.93
N ALA A 168 -13.32 18.16 5.72
CA ALA A 168 -14.02 19.10 4.85
C ALA A 168 -15.32 19.69 5.45
N TRP A 169 -15.92 19.01 6.43
CA TRP A 169 -17.14 19.44 7.12
C TRP A 169 -16.85 20.09 8.47
N CYS A 170 -15.79 19.63 9.14
CA CYS A 170 -15.50 19.97 10.53
C CYS A 170 -14.52 21.14 10.68
N TYR A 171 -13.77 21.45 9.62
CA TYR A 171 -12.79 22.54 9.61
C TYR A 171 -13.16 23.62 8.59
N GLY A 172 -12.83 24.86 8.91
CA GLY A 172 -13.02 26.01 8.04
C GLY A 172 -12.66 27.32 8.73
N ALA A 173 -12.41 28.37 7.94
CA ALA A 173 -12.00 29.68 8.45
C ALA A 173 -13.11 30.46 9.18
N GLY A 174 -14.38 30.14 8.94
CA GLY A 174 -15.52 30.87 9.50
C GLY A 174 -16.38 30.00 10.40
N LYS A 175 -16.59 30.43 11.68
CA LYS A 175 -17.40 29.73 12.68
C LYS A 175 -18.83 29.44 12.18
N SER A 176 -19.50 30.41 11.59
CA SER A 176 -20.88 30.26 11.08
C SER A 176 -20.96 29.19 9.97
N LYS A 177 -20.00 29.18 9.05
CA LYS A 177 -19.95 28.19 7.96
C LYS A 177 -19.69 26.79 8.49
N VAL A 178 -18.76 26.62 9.42
CA VAL A 178 -18.47 25.33 10.05
C VAL A 178 -19.69 24.83 10.82
N SER A 179 -20.36 25.70 11.62
CA SER A 179 -21.57 25.33 12.35
C SER A 179 -22.70 24.89 11.42
N ALA A 180 -22.92 25.59 10.31
CA ALA A 180 -23.94 25.22 9.33
C ALA A 180 -23.60 23.86 8.62
N ASN A 181 -22.33 23.63 8.30
CA ASN A 181 -21.89 22.36 7.73
C ASN A 181 -22.08 21.20 8.70
N MET A 182 -21.68 21.40 9.96
CA MET A 182 -21.83 20.39 11.01
C MET A 182 -23.31 20.06 11.27
N ALA A 183 -24.16 21.06 11.37
CA ALA A 183 -25.60 20.86 11.55
C ALA A 183 -26.21 20.05 10.41
N ARG A 184 -25.85 20.38 9.17
CA ARG A 184 -26.29 19.66 7.97
C ARG A 184 -25.82 18.20 7.96
N MET A 185 -24.55 17.95 8.32
CA MET A 185 -23.98 16.62 8.42
C MET A 185 -24.70 15.79 9.50
N ILE A 186 -24.98 16.37 10.68
CA ILE A 186 -25.66 15.69 11.78
C ILE A 186 -27.10 15.32 11.38
N VAL A 187 -27.82 16.24 10.75
CA VAL A 187 -29.19 15.99 10.27
C VAL A 187 -29.19 14.85 9.27
N PHE A 188 -28.29 14.90 8.29
CA PHE A 188 -28.17 13.84 7.28
C PHE A 188 -27.83 12.49 7.93
N TYR A 189 -26.83 12.46 8.81
CA TYR A 189 -26.46 11.22 9.51
C TYR A 189 -27.63 10.63 10.31
N ASN A 190 -28.35 11.46 11.05
CA ASN A 190 -29.49 11.01 11.83
C ASN A 190 -30.64 10.50 10.94
N SER A 191 -30.85 11.10 9.77
CA SER A 191 -31.82 10.62 8.80
C SER A 191 -31.45 9.24 8.25
N GLU A 192 -30.16 9.03 7.95
CA GLU A 192 -29.67 7.72 7.47
C GLU A 192 -29.74 6.64 8.57
N VAL A 193 -29.45 7.00 9.82
CA VAL A 193 -29.63 6.07 10.96
C VAL A 193 -31.11 5.65 11.09
N LYS A 194 -32.05 6.60 11.00
CA LYS A 194 -33.48 6.29 11.05
C LYS A 194 -33.90 5.41 9.86
N ARG A 195 -33.43 5.73 8.65
CA ARG A 195 -33.70 4.93 7.44
C ARG A 195 -33.19 3.50 7.59
N PHE A 196 -31.97 3.35 8.10
CA PHE A 196 -31.36 2.05 8.34
C PHE A 196 -32.13 1.25 9.41
N SER A 197 -32.47 1.86 10.54
CA SER A 197 -33.26 1.20 11.60
C SER A 197 -34.63 0.72 11.12
N LYS A 198 -35.28 1.50 10.25
CA LYS A 198 -36.57 1.11 9.63
C LYS A 198 -36.41 -0.07 8.67
N ALA A 199 -35.31 -0.09 7.90
CA ALA A 199 -35.05 -1.16 6.92
C ALA A 199 -34.59 -2.46 7.62
N TYR A 200 -34.01 -2.38 8.80
CA TYR A 200 -33.42 -3.52 9.52
C TYR A 200 -33.76 -3.48 11.03
N PRO A 201 -35.04 -3.69 11.40
CA PRO A 201 -35.50 -3.53 12.79
C PRO A 201 -34.86 -4.53 13.75
N ASP A 202 -34.52 -5.74 13.28
CA ASP A 202 -34.01 -6.83 14.12
C ASP A 202 -32.47 -6.82 14.33
N LEU A 203 -31.78 -5.81 13.80
CA LEU A 203 -30.34 -5.74 13.91
C LEU A 203 -29.89 -5.08 15.20
N THR A 204 -29.18 -5.85 16.05
CA THR A 204 -28.49 -5.28 17.22
C THR A 204 -27.37 -4.31 16.77
N ARG A 205 -26.98 -3.38 17.68
CA ARG A 205 -25.95 -2.34 17.39
C ARG A 205 -24.63 -2.89 16.84
N GLY A 206 -24.20 -4.08 17.27
CA GLY A 206 -22.97 -4.72 16.80
C GLY A 206 -23.10 -5.38 15.42
N SER A 207 -24.24 -6.00 15.14
CA SER A 207 -24.54 -6.62 13.84
C SER A 207 -24.86 -5.56 12.77
N ALA A 208 -25.53 -4.46 13.15
CA ALA A 208 -25.76 -3.32 12.30
C ALA A 208 -24.46 -2.72 11.76
N ARG A 209 -23.42 -2.57 12.59
CA ARG A 209 -22.12 -2.03 12.20
C ARG A 209 -21.39 -2.90 11.16
N ARG A 210 -21.50 -4.23 11.27
CA ARG A 210 -20.92 -5.16 10.27
C ARG A 210 -21.67 -5.11 8.96
N ARG A 211 -22.97 -5.07 8.98
CA ARG A 211 -23.82 -5.04 7.79
C ARG A 211 -23.72 -3.70 7.05
N TRP A 212 -23.61 -2.58 7.77
CA TRP A 212 -23.37 -1.27 7.17
C TRP A 212 -22.05 -1.24 6.39
N ARG A 213 -20.97 -1.83 6.92
CA ARG A 213 -19.70 -1.97 6.22
C ARG A 213 -19.82 -2.82 4.95
N ALA A 214 -20.57 -3.90 4.98
CA ALA A 214 -20.79 -4.77 3.82
C ALA A 214 -21.59 -4.06 2.71
N LEU A 215 -22.57 -3.23 3.08
CA LEU A 215 -23.40 -2.48 2.11
C LEU A 215 -22.71 -1.23 1.56
N SER A 216 -21.76 -0.66 2.28
CA SER A 216 -20.95 0.48 1.85
C SER A 216 -19.71 0.09 1.03
N SER A 217 -19.41 -1.19 0.92
CA SER A 217 -18.40 -1.69 0.00
C SER A 217 -18.95 -1.62 -1.42
N PRO A 218 -18.22 -1.05 -2.40
CA PRO A 218 -18.68 -1.06 -3.79
C PRO A 218 -18.81 -2.51 -4.22
N THR A 219 -20.04 -2.92 -4.58
CA THR A 219 -20.29 -4.19 -5.27
C THR A 219 -19.39 -4.27 -6.49
N PRO A 220 -18.68 -5.38 -6.73
CA PRO A 220 -17.98 -5.56 -7.99
C PRO A 220 -19.03 -5.43 -9.09
N ARG A 221 -18.84 -4.47 -9.99
CA ARG A 221 -19.65 -4.38 -11.20
C ARG A 221 -19.45 -5.67 -11.97
N THR A 222 -20.43 -6.57 -11.95
CA THR A 222 -20.52 -7.64 -12.89
C THR A 222 -20.72 -7.01 -14.27
N SER A 223 -19.65 -6.98 -15.04
CA SER A 223 -19.72 -6.64 -16.47
C SER A 223 -20.34 -7.80 -17.22
N ALA A 224 -21.66 -7.84 -17.25
CA ALA A 224 -22.42 -8.60 -18.22
C ALA A 224 -23.27 -7.59 -19.01
N GLY A 225 -22.66 -7.01 -20.03
CA GLY A 225 -23.39 -6.33 -21.11
C GLY A 225 -23.69 -7.34 -22.19
N PRO A 226 -24.87 -7.25 -22.84
CA PRO A 226 -25.26 -8.22 -23.87
C PRO A 226 -24.44 -8.03 -25.13
N VAL A 227 -24.00 -9.15 -25.66
CA VAL A 227 -23.51 -9.28 -27.05
C VAL A 227 -24.69 -9.05 -28.00
N LEU A 228 -24.59 -8.08 -28.86
CA LEU A 228 -25.21 -8.02 -30.19
C LEU A 228 -24.14 -7.59 -31.17
#